data_4886bb59619f8af4b9c96596281c024c
#
_entry.id   4886bb59619f8af4b9c96596281c024c
#
_cell.length_a   1.000
_cell.length_b   1.000
_cell.length_c   1.000
_cell.angle_alpha   90.00
_cell.angle_beta   90.00
_cell.angle_gamma   90.00
#
_symmetry.space_group_name_H-M   'P 1'
#
loop_
_entity.id
_entity.type
_entity.pdbx_description
1 polymer ?
#
loop_
_entity_poly.entity_id
_entity_poly.type
_entity_poly.pdbx_seq_one_letter_code
_entity_poly.pdbx_strand_id
1 'polypeptide(L)'
;VQPTRILFDFFGTLVDYSSSRTTQGYPKTWATVRNWGVEVSYERMLAEWSATCLELDRICEAGHREYSMTEAAAHFLPKILGRRSTAAQGEEFVHAYLDEWNAGVRYPPGIQAFVRTLAERYQLAVVTNTHWPALVPQHLITMGLADAFAQVITSVDLGRRKPHPQIYATALAALQATPDETVFVGDTFEPDFLGPEAAGLRAYLIDPRGHAPIPADRRLTTVFDLTQKL
;
A
#
# COMPACT_ATOMS: atom_id res chain seq x y z
N VAL A 1 -13.36 25.42 -5.42
CA VAL A 1 -14.44 24.42 -5.53
C VAL A 1 -14.43 23.60 -4.25
N GLN A 2 -15.60 23.28 -3.71
CA GLN A 2 -15.69 22.32 -2.59
C GLN A 2 -15.45 20.90 -3.13
N PRO A 3 -14.64 20.07 -2.44
CA PRO A 3 -14.39 18.73 -2.88
C PRO A 3 -15.66 17.87 -2.80
N THR A 4 -15.81 16.96 -3.75
CA THR A 4 -16.89 15.98 -3.79
C THR A 4 -16.34 14.55 -3.81
N ARG A 5 -15.01 14.39 -3.99
CA ARG A 5 -14.28 13.13 -4.02
C ARG A 5 -13.11 13.14 -3.07
N ILE A 6 -12.84 12.01 -2.43
CA ILE A 6 -11.66 11.82 -1.59
C ILE A 6 -10.94 10.54 -2.02
N LEU A 7 -9.67 10.69 -2.37
CA LEU A 7 -8.74 9.58 -2.62
C LEU A 7 -7.89 9.37 -1.37
N PHE A 8 -7.84 8.17 -0.86
CA PHE A 8 -7.02 7.81 0.28
C PHE A 8 -5.89 6.88 -0.15
N ASP A 9 -4.68 7.11 0.34
CA ASP A 9 -3.76 6.03 0.54
C ASP A 9 -4.30 5.05 1.58
N PHE A 10 -3.70 3.85 1.70
CA PHE A 10 -4.21 2.83 2.61
C PHE A 10 -3.28 2.59 3.80
N PHE A 11 -2.04 2.15 3.55
CA PHE A 11 -1.08 1.80 4.59
C PHE A 11 -0.40 3.03 5.17
N GLY A 12 -0.52 3.26 6.50
CA GLY A 12 -0.08 4.49 7.17
C GLY A 12 -1.13 5.61 7.15
N THR A 13 -2.25 5.40 6.45
CA THR A 13 -3.34 6.37 6.31
C THR A 13 -4.64 5.86 6.93
N LEU A 14 -5.21 4.80 6.37
CA LEU A 14 -6.44 4.17 6.89
C LEU A 14 -6.14 3.04 7.87
N VAL A 15 -4.95 2.46 7.81
CA VAL A 15 -4.47 1.41 8.71
C VAL A 15 -3.05 1.69 9.16
N ASP A 16 -2.73 1.32 10.39
CA ASP A 16 -1.35 1.30 10.88
C ASP A 16 -0.67 0.01 10.43
N TYR A 17 0.59 0.09 10.08
CA TYR A 17 1.37 -1.07 9.65
C TYR A 17 2.86 -0.91 9.99
N SER A 18 3.61 -2.02 9.96
CA SER A 18 5.06 -1.97 10.00
C SER A 18 5.62 -1.88 8.58
N SER A 19 6.41 -0.85 8.30
CA SER A 19 7.14 -0.72 7.04
C SER A 19 8.27 -1.73 6.87
N SER A 20 8.63 -2.44 7.94
CA SER A 20 9.65 -3.49 7.91
C SER A 20 9.11 -4.74 7.23
N ARG A 21 9.94 -5.32 6.36
CA ARG A 21 9.66 -6.60 5.70
C ARG A 21 10.06 -7.81 6.53
N THR A 22 10.67 -7.60 7.70
CA THR A 22 11.29 -8.67 8.47
C THR A 22 11.07 -8.61 9.98
N THR A 23 10.64 -7.46 10.52
CA THR A 23 10.56 -7.24 11.98
C THR A 23 9.42 -8.00 12.65
N GLN A 24 8.34 -8.30 11.92
CA GLN A 24 7.17 -8.99 12.49
C GLN A 24 7.47 -10.44 12.90
N GLY A 25 8.50 -11.05 12.28
CA GLY A 25 8.80 -12.48 12.41
C GLY A 25 8.00 -13.30 11.37
N TYR A 26 8.70 -14.27 10.75
CA TYR A 26 8.16 -15.10 9.67
C TYR A 26 8.47 -16.59 9.88
N PRO A 27 8.17 -17.16 11.05
CA PRO A 27 8.47 -18.56 11.35
C PRO A 27 7.68 -19.54 10.47
N LYS A 28 6.44 -19.22 10.11
CA LYS A 28 5.62 -20.06 9.21
C LYS A 28 6.18 -20.05 7.80
N THR A 29 6.52 -18.87 7.28
CA THR A 29 7.16 -18.72 5.97
C THR A 29 8.46 -19.51 5.90
N TRP A 30 9.28 -19.45 6.95
CA TRP A 30 10.50 -20.23 7.04
C TRP A 30 10.24 -21.73 7.10
N ALA A 31 9.25 -22.17 7.90
CA ALA A 31 8.84 -23.57 7.98
C ALA A 31 8.37 -24.08 6.60
N THR A 32 7.60 -23.29 5.86
CA THR A 32 7.17 -23.60 4.49
C THR A 32 8.37 -23.88 3.59
N VAL A 33 9.37 -23.00 3.59
CA VAL A 33 10.60 -23.21 2.79
C VAL A 33 11.36 -24.48 3.21
N ARG A 34 11.47 -24.74 4.50
CA ARG A 34 12.14 -25.94 5.02
C ARG A 34 11.42 -27.25 4.66
N ASN A 35 10.09 -27.23 4.62
CA ASN A 35 9.29 -28.39 4.24
C ASN A 35 9.55 -28.84 2.78
N TRP A 36 10.15 -27.97 1.93
CA TRP A 36 10.60 -28.36 0.59
C TRP A 36 11.99 -29.02 0.56
N GLY A 37 12.53 -29.36 1.72
CA GLY A 37 13.84 -29.99 1.83
C GLY A 37 15.03 -29.02 1.73
N VAL A 38 14.81 -27.71 1.99
CA VAL A 38 15.85 -26.69 1.93
C VAL A 38 16.47 -26.50 3.30
N GLU A 39 17.79 -26.65 3.39
CA GLU A 39 18.56 -26.30 4.57
C GLU A 39 18.97 -24.81 4.52
N VAL A 40 18.15 -23.96 5.06
CA VAL A 40 18.40 -22.52 5.19
C VAL A 40 18.13 -22.06 6.63
N SER A 41 19.01 -21.24 7.21
CA SER A 41 18.72 -20.63 8.50
C SER A 41 17.65 -19.55 8.35
N TYR A 42 16.95 -19.26 9.44
CA TYR A 42 15.93 -18.23 9.48
C TYR A 42 16.50 -16.85 9.08
N GLU A 43 17.64 -16.50 9.66
CA GLU A 43 18.32 -15.21 9.40
C GLU A 43 18.74 -15.09 7.94
N ARG A 44 19.26 -16.17 7.36
CA ARG A 44 19.65 -16.16 5.92
C ARG A 44 18.45 -16.00 5.00
N MET A 45 17.34 -16.69 5.30
CA MET A 45 16.11 -16.53 4.52
C MET A 45 15.62 -15.09 4.55
N LEU A 46 15.56 -14.45 5.74
CA LEU A 46 15.11 -13.07 5.88
C LEU A 46 16.06 -12.07 5.20
N ALA A 47 17.36 -12.28 5.34
CA ALA A 47 18.37 -11.42 4.70
C ALA A 47 18.26 -11.46 3.17
N GLU A 48 18.14 -12.66 2.58
CA GLU A 48 17.98 -12.84 1.12
C GLU A 48 16.64 -12.28 0.62
N TRP A 49 15.57 -12.46 1.40
CA TRP A 49 14.26 -11.86 1.06
C TRP A 49 14.33 -10.33 1.04
N SER A 50 14.89 -9.73 2.10
CA SER A 50 15.07 -8.29 2.19
C SER A 50 15.95 -7.76 1.05
N ALA A 51 17.07 -8.42 0.77
CA ALA A 51 17.98 -8.05 -0.33
C ALA A 51 17.29 -8.12 -1.69
N THR A 52 16.47 -9.16 -1.92
CA THR A 52 15.72 -9.32 -3.17
C THR A 52 14.69 -8.20 -3.35
N CYS A 53 13.94 -7.86 -2.30
CA CYS A 53 12.98 -6.75 -2.38
C CYS A 53 13.67 -5.41 -2.63
N LEU A 54 14.80 -5.13 -1.94
CA LEU A 54 15.58 -3.91 -2.17
C LEU A 54 16.16 -3.82 -3.60
N GLU A 55 16.57 -4.95 -4.17
CA GLU A 55 17.02 -5.03 -5.56
C GLU A 55 15.89 -4.67 -6.53
N LEU A 56 14.71 -5.26 -6.33
CA LEU A 56 13.53 -4.97 -7.14
C LEU A 56 13.06 -3.52 -6.99
N ASP A 57 13.05 -2.97 -5.77
CA ASP A 57 12.73 -1.56 -5.53
C ASP A 57 13.63 -0.66 -6.37
N ARG A 58 14.95 -0.89 -6.36
CA ARG A 58 15.93 -0.11 -7.13
C ARG A 58 15.72 -0.23 -8.64
N ILE A 59 15.44 -1.44 -9.13
CA ILE A 59 15.18 -1.67 -10.56
C ILE A 59 13.90 -0.94 -11.00
N CYS A 60 12.91 -0.89 -10.14
CA CYS A 60 11.59 -0.35 -10.45
C CYS A 60 11.49 1.17 -10.24
N GLU A 61 12.40 1.76 -9.46
CA GLU A 61 12.38 3.17 -9.06
C GLU A 61 12.41 4.13 -10.24
N ALA A 62 13.35 3.95 -11.17
CA ALA A 62 13.57 4.87 -12.30
C ALA A 62 12.35 5.10 -13.20
N GLY A 63 11.40 4.16 -13.24
CA GLY A 63 10.19 4.27 -14.05
C GLY A 63 8.90 4.20 -13.24
N HIS A 64 9.00 4.25 -11.91
CA HIS A 64 7.88 4.01 -11.00
C HIS A 64 7.09 2.74 -11.36
N ARG A 65 7.79 1.69 -11.82
CA ARG A 65 7.19 0.39 -12.10
C ARG A 65 6.80 -0.28 -10.80
N GLU A 66 5.67 -0.98 -10.79
CA GLU A 66 5.35 -1.86 -9.67
C GLU A 66 5.72 -3.31 -9.99
N TYR A 67 6.17 -4.04 -8.99
CA TYR A 67 6.37 -5.48 -9.06
C TYR A 67 5.38 -6.21 -8.14
N SER A 68 5.00 -7.43 -8.51
CA SER A 68 4.11 -8.25 -7.67
C SER A 68 4.89 -9.09 -6.66
N MET A 69 4.21 -9.54 -5.59
CA MET A 69 4.76 -10.54 -4.67
C MET A 69 5.15 -11.84 -5.39
N THR A 70 4.42 -12.21 -6.43
CA THR A 70 4.78 -13.37 -7.27
C THR A 70 6.11 -13.15 -7.99
N GLU A 71 6.34 -11.95 -8.54
CA GLU A 71 7.61 -11.57 -9.15
C GLU A 71 8.75 -11.59 -8.10
N ALA A 72 8.51 -11.02 -6.92
CA ALA A 72 9.49 -11.04 -5.84
C ALA A 72 9.84 -12.48 -5.40
N ALA A 73 8.86 -13.34 -5.24
CA ALA A 73 9.09 -14.75 -4.91
C ALA A 73 9.86 -15.48 -6.03
N ALA A 74 9.56 -15.20 -7.30
CA ALA A 74 10.27 -15.78 -8.43
C ALA A 74 11.76 -15.37 -8.50
N HIS A 75 12.10 -14.16 -8.03
CA HIS A 75 13.48 -13.70 -7.89
C HIS A 75 14.19 -14.25 -6.65
N PHE A 76 13.45 -14.40 -5.54
CA PHE A 76 14.00 -14.86 -4.27
C PHE A 76 14.22 -16.37 -4.20
N LEU A 77 13.19 -17.16 -4.54
CA LEU A 77 13.21 -18.62 -4.31
C LEU A 77 14.38 -19.34 -4.99
N PRO A 78 14.80 -19.02 -6.22
CA PRO A 78 15.97 -19.66 -6.81
C PRO A 78 17.27 -19.45 -6.02
N LYS A 79 17.41 -18.31 -5.31
CA LYS A 79 18.62 -17.99 -4.53
C LYS A 79 18.78 -18.92 -3.33
N ILE A 80 17.66 -19.37 -2.74
CA ILE A 80 17.68 -20.27 -1.58
C ILE A 80 17.51 -21.75 -1.94
N LEU A 81 16.81 -22.06 -3.07
CA LEU A 81 16.60 -23.40 -3.54
C LEU A 81 17.80 -23.96 -4.30
N GLY A 82 18.68 -23.11 -4.85
CA GLY A 82 19.73 -23.52 -5.80
C GLY A 82 19.18 -24.05 -7.14
N ARG A 83 17.89 -23.89 -7.40
CA ARG A 83 17.17 -24.28 -8.62
C ARG A 83 15.95 -23.39 -8.83
N ARG A 84 15.31 -23.47 -9.99
CA ARG A 84 14.03 -22.80 -10.22
C ARG A 84 12.95 -23.33 -9.26
N SER A 85 12.13 -22.44 -8.75
CA SER A 85 10.91 -22.79 -8.01
C SER A 85 9.80 -23.23 -8.96
N THR A 86 8.87 -24.02 -8.45
CA THR A 86 7.59 -24.28 -9.13
C THR A 86 6.62 -23.13 -8.86
N ALA A 87 5.58 -22.98 -9.67
CA ALA A 87 4.51 -22.02 -9.42
C ALA A 87 3.86 -22.22 -8.04
N ALA A 88 3.57 -23.48 -7.69
CA ALA A 88 2.99 -23.83 -6.39
C ALA A 88 3.88 -23.40 -5.21
N GLN A 89 5.20 -23.60 -5.30
CA GLN A 89 6.13 -23.10 -4.28
C GLN A 89 6.11 -21.56 -4.14
N GLY A 90 6.01 -20.86 -5.28
CA GLY A 90 5.87 -19.40 -5.28
C GLY A 90 4.60 -18.93 -4.59
N GLU A 91 3.46 -19.54 -4.91
CA GLU A 91 2.17 -19.23 -4.30
C GLU A 91 2.16 -19.54 -2.79
N GLU A 92 2.64 -20.72 -2.40
CA GLU A 92 2.72 -21.15 -0.99
C GLU A 92 3.59 -20.19 -0.17
N PHE A 93 4.75 -19.78 -0.71
CA PHE A 93 5.63 -18.80 -0.08
C PHE A 93 4.92 -17.45 0.10
N VAL A 94 4.32 -16.93 -0.97
CA VAL A 94 3.64 -15.62 -0.94
C VAL A 94 2.50 -15.61 0.07
N HIS A 95 1.68 -16.65 0.09
CA HIS A 95 0.58 -16.76 1.05
C HIS A 95 1.10 -16.81 2.49
N ALA A 96 2.09 -17.67 2.79
CA ALA A 96 2.65 -17.75 4.12
C ALA A 96 3.27 -16.42 4.58
N TYR A 97 3.99 -15.74 3.68
CA TYR A 97 4.59 -14.43 3.97
C TYR A 97 3.54 -13.35 4.23
N LEU A 98 2.53 -13.25 3.38
CA LEU A 98 1.47 -12.23 3.53
C LEU A 98 0.62 -12.47 4.78
N ASP A 99 0.34 -13.71 5.15
CA ASP A 99 -0.39 -14.03 6.39
C ASP A 99 0.36 -13.51 7.62
N GLU A 100 1.69 -13.72 7.66
CA GLU A 100 2.52 -13.24 8.77
C GLU A 100 2.73 -11.72 8.72
N TRP A 101 2.89 -11.15 7.53
CA TRP A 101 3.00 -9.69 7.36
C TRP A 101 1.72 -8.98 7.83
N ASN A 102 0.54 -9.51 7.46
CA ASN A 102 -0.76 -8.97 7.84
C ASN A 102 -0.99 -8.97 9.36
N ALA A 103 -0.33 -9.86 10.11
CA ALA A 103 -0.38 -9.84 11.56
C ALA A 103 0.17 -8.52 12.17
N GLY A 104 0.96 -7.76 11.41
CA GLY A 104 1.44 -6.42 11.78
C GLY A 104 0.48 -5.27 11.50
N VAL A 105 -0.60 -5.50 10.73
CA VAL A 105 -1.58 -4.46 10.39
C VAL A 105 -2.54 -4.24 11.56
N ARG A 106 -2.83 -2.98 11.85
CA ARG A 106 -3.77 -2.55 12.90
C ARG A 106 -4.78 -1.58 12.33
N TYR A 107 -6.02 -1.70 12.78
CA TYR A 107 -7.10 -0.78 12.41
C TYR A 107 -7.25 0.27 13.51
N PRO A 108 -7.03 1.58 13.22
CA PRO A 108 -7.18 2.64 14.20
C PRO A 108 -8.60 2.64 14.79
N PRO A 109 -8.74 2.81 16.11
CA PRO A 109 -10.06 2.91 16.73
C PRO A 109 -10.88 4.03 16.09
N GLY A 110 -12.13 3.73 15.73
CA GLY A 110 -13.05 4.71 15.12
C GLY A 110 -12.90 4.87 13.59
N ILE A 111 -11.92 4.24 12.94
CA ILE A 111 -11.70 4.41 11.49
C ILE A 111 -12.93 4.00 10.66
N GLN A 112 -13.64 2.95 11.06
CA GLN A 112 -14.84 2.50 10.36
C GLN A 112 -15.93 3.58 10.39
N ALA A 113 -16.25 4.13 11.56
CA ALA A 113 -17.24 5.18 11.70
C ALA A 113 -16.86 6.44 10.95
N PHE A 114 -15.56 6.83 11.01
CA PHE A 114 -15.02 7.98 10.29
C PHE A 114 -15.21 7.83 8.78
N VAL A 115 -14.80 6.71 8.19
CA VAL A 115 -14.92 6.48 6.74
C VAL A 115 -16.40 6.46 6.32
N ARG A 116 -17.28 5.83 7.09
CA ARG A 116 -18.72 5.81 6.79
C ARG A 116 -19.34 7.19 6.83
N THR A 117 -19.00 8.02 7.80
CA THR A 117 -19.45 9.43 7.86
C THR A 117 -18.98 10.24 6.63
N LEU A 118 -17.76 10.02 6.17
CA LEU A 118 -17.29 10.67 4.93
C LEU A 118 -18.04 10.16 3.70
N ALA A 119 -18.32 8.86 3.62
CA ALA A 119 -19.03 8.25 2.51
C ALA A 119 -20.48 8.74 2.34
N GLU A 120 -21.08 9.32 3.39
CA GLU A 120 -22.39 9.98 3.30
C GLU A 120 -22.38 11.25 2.45
N ARG A 121 -21.21 11.90 2.31
CA ARG A 121 -21.07 13.22 1.68
C ARG A 121 -20.15 13.21 0.47
N TYR A 122 -19.20 12.29 0.43
CA TYR A 122 -18.14 12.23 -0.58
C TYR A 122 -18.10 10.85 -1.23
N GLN A 123 -17.76 10.81 -2.50
CA GLN A 123 -17.40 9.55 -3.14
C GLN A 123 -15.94 9.22 -2.80
N LEU A 124 -15.72 8.06 -2.20
CA LEU A 124 -14.40 7.65 -1.72
C LEU A 124 -13.75 6.64 -2.65
N ALA A 125 -12.42 6.71 -2.79
CA ALA A 125 -11.62 5.66 -3.40
C ALA A 125 -10.29 5.47 -2.65
N VAL A 126 -9.74 4.25 -2.73
CA VAL A 126 -8.39 3.96 -2.30
C VAL A 126 -7.45 4.00 -3.49
N VAL A 127 -6.29 4.64 -3.34
CA VAL A 127 -5.20 4.70 -4.33
C VAL A 127 -3.89 4.42 -3.62
N THR A 128 -3.38 3.20 -3.74
CA THR A 128 -2.29 2.74 -2.87
C THR A 128 -1.22 1.94 -3.61
N ASN A 129 0.02 2.06 -3.12
CA ASN A 129 1.13 1.20 -3.55
C ASN A 129 1.08 -0.11 -2.78
N THR A 130 0.96 -1.22 -3.49
CA THR A 130 0.97 -2.56 -2.93
C THR A 130 1.48 -3.58 -3.94
N HIS A 131 2.05 -4.67 -3.45
CA HIS A 131 2.59 -5.74 -4.28
C HIS A 131 1.62 -6.92 -4.46
N TRP A 132 0.42 -6.86 -3.85
CA TRP A 132 -0.56 -7.93 -3.90
C TRP A 132 -1.98 -7.40 -4.13
N PRO A 133 -2.67 -7.78 -5.24
CA PRO A 133 -3.94 -7.16 -5.63
C PRO A 133 -5.06 -7.32 -4.60
N ALA A 134 -5.15 -8.52 -3.98
CA ALA A 134 -6.21 -8.83 -3.03
C ALA A 134 -6.00 -8.23 -1.62
N LEU A 135 -4.82 -7.67 -1.32
CA LEU A 135 -4.44 -7.27 0.03
C LEU A 135 -5.39 -6.20 0.59
N VAL A 136 -5.52 -5.10 -0.11
CA VAL A 136 -6.37 -3.99 0.32
C VAL A 136 -7.86 -4.35 0.31
N PRO A 137 -8.42 -4.99 -0.72
CA PRO A 137 -9.80 -5.47 -0.69
C PRO A 137 -10.11 -6.37 0.52
N GLN A 138 -9.21 -7.30 0.88
CA GLN A 138 -9.38 -8.17 2.05
C GLN A 138 -9.42 -7.39 3.37
N HIS A 139 -8.54 -6.38 3.54
CA HIS A 139 -8.59 -5.49 4.69
C HIS A 139 -9.88 -4.71 4.76
N LEU A 140 -10.34 -4.14 3.64
CA LEU A 140 -11.61 -3.39 3.59
C LEU A 140 -12.81 -4.28 3.96
N ILE A 141 -12.83 -5.53 3.54
CA ILE A 141 -13.86 -6.51 3.96
C ILE A 141 -13.78 -6.74 5.47
N THR A 142 -12.58 -6.99 6.01
CA THR A 142 -12.38 -7.21 7.44
C THR A 142 -12.77 -6.00 8.29
N MET A 143 -12.54 -4.79 7.78
CA MET A 143 -12.94 -3.51 8.40
C MET A 143 -14.44 -3.24 8.28
N GLY A 144 -15.19 -4.01 7.47
CA GLY A 144 -16.59 -3.74 7.14
C GLY A 144 -16.76 -2.46 6.32
N LEU A 145 -15.81 -2.16 5.41
CA LEU A 145 -15.74 -0.93 4.61
C LEU A 145 -15.72 -1.18 3.11
N ALA A 146 -15.85 -2.42 2.65
CA ALA A 146 -15.77 -2.75 1.22
C ALA A 146 -16.79 -1.98 0.36
N ASP A 147 -17.96 -1.69 0.92
CA ASP A 147 -19.05 -0.95 0.27
C ASP A 147 -18.94 0.58 0.40
N ALA A 148 -18.03 1.08 1.23
CA ALA A 148 -17.82 2.51 1.43
C ALA A 148 -16.95 3.16 0.34
N PHE A 149 -16.16 2.36 -0.39
CA PHE A 149 -15.27 2.83 -1.43
C PHE A 149 -15.80 2.46 -2.81
N ALA A 150 -15.99 3.48 -3.66
CA ALA A 150 -16.43 3.28 -5.04
C ALA A 150 -15.38 2.56 -5.89
N GLN A 151 -14.10 2.76 -5.59
CA GLN A 151 -12.97 2.16 -6.31
C GLN A 151 -11.79 1.86 -5.37
N VAL A 152 -11.04 0.82 -5.70
CA VAL A 152 -9.73 0.51 -5.12
C VAL A 152 -8.72 0.39 -6.27
N ILE A 153 -7.84 1.36 -6.39
CA ILE A 153 -6.80 1.41 -7.41
C ILE A 153 -5.47 1.02 -6.75
N THR A 154 -4.90 -0.08 -7.18
CA THR A 154 -3.62 -0.57 -6.69
C THR A 154 -2.51 -0.39 -7.72
N SER A 155 -1.31 -0.10 -7.26
CA SER A 155 -0.15 0.03 -8.13
C SER A 155 0.18 -1.27 -8.86
N VAL A 156 -0.04 -2.43 -8.22
CA VAL A 156 0.26 -3.74 -8.81
C VAL A 156 -0.68 -4.08 -9.97
N ASP A 157 -1.97 -3.72 -9.89
CA ASP A 157 -2.92 -3.92 -10.99
C ASP A 157 -2.61 -2.99 -12.18
N LEU A 158 -2.14 -1.77 -11.88
CA LEU A 158 -1.77 -0.79 -12.90
C LEU A 158 -0.37 -1.04 -13.49
N GLY A 159 0.52 -1.72 -12.75
CA GLY A 159 1.94 -1.85 -13.08
C GLY A 159 2.75 -0.57 -12.86
N ARG A 160 2.17 0.46 -12.24
CA ARG A 160 2.77 1.77 -11.95
C ARG A 160 2.44 2.20 -10.53
N ARG A 161 3.47 2.56 -9.75
CA ARG A 161 3.30 3.04 -8.37
C ARG A 161 3.21 4.56 -8.30
N LYS A 162 2.57 5.09 -7.28
CA LYS A 162 2.72 6.50 -6.92
C LYS A 162 4.21 6.81 -6.70
N PRO A 163 4.72 7.98 -7.16
CA PRO A 163 4.02 9.14 -7.69
C PRO A 163 3.84 9.16 -9.22
N HIS A 164 3.86 8.02 -9.94
CA HIS A 164 3.64 8.03 -11.38
C HIS A 164 2.26 8.63 -11.71
N PRO A 165 2.14 9.64 -12.60
CA PRO A 165 0.90 10.41 -12.82
C PRO A 165 -0.26 9.54 -13.30
N GLN A 166 0.01 8.44 -13.96
CA GLN A 166 -1.02 7.53 -14.46
C GLN A 166 -1.93 6.97 -13.36
N ILE A 167 -1.41 6.74 -12.13
CA ILE A 167 -2.22 6.15 -11.05
C ILE A 167 -3.32 7.13 -10.59
N TYR A 168 -2.99 8.43 -10.51
CA TYR A 168 -3.97 9.47 -10.16
C TYR A 168 -4.97 9.70 -11.29
N ALA A 169 -4.49 9.74 -12.54
CA ALA A 169 -5.36 9.86 -13.71
C ALA A 169 -6.34 8.67 -13.82
N THR A 170 -5.88 7.45 -13.52
CA THR A 170 -6.74 6.26 -13.48
C THR A 170 -7.81 6.39 -12.40
N ALA A 171 -7.46 6.89 -11.21
CA ALA A 171 -8.40 7.08 -10.12
C ALA A 171 -9.47 8.15 -10.46
N LEU A 172 -9.05 9.28 -11.03
CA LEU A 172 -9.98 10.32 -11.48
C LEU A 172 -10.93 9.81 -12.55
N ALA A 173 -10.41 9.10 -13.55
CA ALA A 173 -11.24 8.52 -14.61
C ALA A 173 -12.26 7.49 -14.07
N ALA A 174 -11.83 6.63 -13.14
CA ALA A 174 -12.70 5.62 -12.52
C ALA A 174 -13.84 6.23 -11.69
N LEU A 175 -13.60 7.41 -11.08
CA LEU A 175 -14.61 8.17 -10.34
C LEU A 175 -15.39 9.17 -11.20
N GLN A 176 -15.06 9.31 -12.50
CA GLN A 176 -15.58 10.34 -13.39
C GLN A 176 -15.45 11.75 -12.77
N ALA A 177 -14.28 12.02 -12.17
CA ALA A 177 -13.98 13.21 -11.38
C ALA A 177 -12.92 14.09 -12.04
N THR A 178 -12.95 15.38 -11.68
CA THR A 178 -11.94 16.36 -12.08
C THR A 178 -10.97 16.61 -10.90
N PRO A 179 -9.72 17.04 -11.16
CA PRO A 179 -8.75 17.30 -10.10
C PRO A 179 -9.21 18.33 -9.08
N ASP A 180 -9.88 19.42 -9.51
CA ASP A 180 -10.28 20.54 -8.66
C ASP A 180 -11.42 20.22 -7.68
N GLU A 181 -12.17 19.15 -7.90
CA GLU A 181 -13.19 18.64 -6.99
C GLU A 181 -12.73 17.42 -6.16
N THR A 182 -11.45 17.05 -6.29
CA THR A 182 -10.90 15.84 -5.68
C THR A 182 -9.76 16.20 -4.70
N VAL A 183 -9.78 15.61 -3.52
CA VAL A 183 -8.67 15.69 -2.57
C VAL A 183 -7.98 14.35 -2.43
N PHE A 184 -6.68 14.38 -2.17
CA PHE A 184 -5.88 13.19 -1.86
C PHE A 184 -5.40 13.26 -0.42
N VAL A 185 -5.40 12.13 0.28
CA VAL A 185 -4.93 12.03 1.68
C VAL A 185 -4.01 10.83 1.81
N GLY A 186 -2.81 11.05 2.34
CA GLY A 186 -1.84 9.98 2.61
C GLY A 186 -0.79 10.39 3.63
N ASP A 187 0.23 9.54 3.84
CA ASP A 187 1.26 9.73 4.87
C ASP A 187 2.68 9.89 4.31
N THR A 188 2.89 9.60 3.04
CA THR A 188 4.23 9.64 2.44
C THR A 188 4.38 10.83 1.50
N PHE A 189 5.38 11.69 1.75
CA PHE A 189 5.50 13.02 1.15
C PHE A 189 5.50 13.01 -0.38
N GLU A 190 6.34 12.20 -1.02
CA GLU A 190 6.45 12.19 -2.49
C GLU A 190 5.22 11.56 -3.16
N PRO A 191 4.79 10.31 -2.82
CA PRO A 191 3.68 9.67 -3.49
C PRO A 191 2.29 10.19 -3.09
N ASP A 192 2.13 10.85 -1.92
CA ASP A 192 0.81 11.20 -1.40
C ASP A 192 0.59 12.72 -1.30
N PHE A 193 1.65 13.50 -1.47
CA PHE A 193 1.54 14.96 -1.51
C PHE A 193 2.06 15.52 -2.83
N LEU A 194 3.34 15.33 -3.17
CA LEU A 194 3.90 15.92 -4.40
C LEU A 194 3.28 15.32 -5.67
N GLY A 195 3.07 14.01 -5.71
CA GLY A 195 2.46 13.35 -6.86
C GLY A 195 1.04 13.81 -7.15
N PRO A 196 0.12 13.81 -6.16
CA PRO A 196 -1.23 14.36 -6.33
C PRO A 196 -1.24 15.84 -6.71
N GLU A 197 -0.44 16.70 -6.07
CA GLU A 197 -0.35 18.13 -6.40
C GLU A 197 0.13 18.33 -7.85
N ALA A 198 1.11 17.54 -8.31
CA ALA A 198 1.55 17.55 -9.70
C ALA A 198 0.47 17.08 -10.69
N ALA A 199 -0.46 16.25 -10.23
CA ALA A 199 -1.63 15.82 -11.01
C ALA A 199 -2.82 16.80 -10.90
N GLY A 200 -2.66 17.93 -10.21
CA GLY A 200 -3.67 18.98 -10.06
C GLY A 200 -4.68 18.76 -8.92
N LEU A 201 -4.47 17.71 -8.10
CA LEU A 201 -5.32 17.46 -6.94
C LEU A 201 -4.86 18.31 -5.74
N ARG A 202 -5.78 18.59 -4.84
CA ARG A 202 -5.45 19.13 -3.53
C ARG A 202 -5.04 18.00 -2.60
N ALA A 203 -3.79 18.01 -2.10
CA ALA A 203 -3.30 16.97 -1.20
C ALA A 203 -3.28 17.42 0.26
N TYR A 204 -3.52 16.46 1.16
CA TYR A 204 -3.31 16.55 2.61
C TYR A 204 -2.37 15.45 3.06
N LEU A 205 -1.37 15.79 3.85
CA LEU A 205 -0.37 14.84 4.33
C LEU A 205 -0.51 14.63 5.85
N ILE A 206 -0.59 13.37 6.25
CA ILE A 206 -0.45 12.98 7.65
C ILE A 206 1.02 13.04 8.01
N ASP A 207 1.40 14.12 8.71
CA ASP A 207 2.78 14.40 9.12
C ASP A 207 2.78 14.98 10.55
N PRO A 208 2.55 14.12 11.57
CA PRO A 208 2.43 14.54 12.96
C PRO A 208 3.71 15.16 13.52
N ARG A 209 4.86 14.90 12.91
CA ARG A 209 6.16 15.44 13.34
C ARG A 209 6.57 16.73 12.65
N GLY A 210 5.84 17.14 11.60
CA GLY A 210 6.14 18.35 10.85
C GLY A 210 7.43 18.30 10.05
N HIS A 211 7.82 17.14 9.56
CA HIS A 211 9.08 16.95 8.84
C HIS A 211 8.98 17.35 7.35
N ALA A 212 7.81 17.19 6.76
CA ALA A 212 7.62 17.51 5.35
C ALA A 212 7.54 19.04 5.13
N PRO A 213 8.16 19.58 4.07
CA PRO A 213 8.11 21.01 3.74
C PRO A 213 6.78 21.37 3.04
N ILE A 214 5.67 21.25 3.76
CA ILE A 214 4.31 21.50 3.25
C ILE A 214 3.64 22.65 4.00
N PRO A 215 2.63 23.34 3.41
CA PRO A 215 1.83 24.34 4.10
C PRO A 215 1.13 23.76 5.33
N ALA A 216 1.04 24.54 6.40
CA ALA A 216 0.46 24.10 7.68
C ALA A 216 -1.03 23.71 7.55
N ASP A 217 -1.77 24.39 6.68
CA ASP A 217 -3.19 24.10 6.40
C ASP A 217 -3.41 22.78 5.65
N ARG A 218 -2.35 22.21 5.05
CA ARG A 218 -2.35 20.92 4.35
C ARG A 218 -1.82 19.76 5.20
N ARG A 219 -1.36 20.06 6.43
CA ARG A 219 -0.85 19.05 7.35
C ARG A 219 -1.96 18.54 8.26
N LEU A 220 -1.97 17.22 8.43
CA LEU A 220 -2.81 16.51 9.38
C LEU A 220 -1.92 15.82 10.42
N THR A 221 -2.40 15.71 11.66
CA THR A 221 -1.75 14.86 12.68
C THR A 221 -2.20 13.41 12.52
N THR A 222 -3.47 13.21 12.19
CA THR A 222 -4.09 11.91 11.91
C THR A 222 -5.06 12.05 10.75
N VAL A 223 -5.51 10.95 10.16
CA VAL A 223 -6.53 10.97 9.12
C VAL A 223 -7.85 11.60 9.60
N PHE A 224 -8.14 11.52 10.89
CA PHE A 224 -9.38 12.07 11.49
C PHE A 224 -9.44 13.61 11.42
N ASP A 225 -8.31 14.30 11.34
CA ASP A 225 -8.26 15.75 11.23
C ASP A 225 -8.79 16.29 9.89
N LEU A 226 -8.95 15.39 8.90
CA LEU A 226 -9.45 15.73 7.58
C LEU A 226 -10.83 16.41 7.62
N THR A 227 -11.71 16.00 8.53
CA THR A 227 -13.06 16.60 8.66
C THR A 227 -13.04 18.10 8.97
N GLN A 228 -11.94 18.61 9.54
CA GLN A 228 -11.76 20.04 9.84
C GLN A 228 -11.21 20.83 8.63
N LYS A 229 -10.84 20.12 7.56
CA LYS A 229 -10.22 20.70 6.35
C LYS A 229 -11.16 20.71 5.14
N LEU A 230 -12.24 19.94 5.21
CA LEU A 230 -13.29 19.79 4.19
C LEU A 230 -14.50 20.69 4.54
#